data_f7f07f2619a2874b522f32ac8eaf6219
#
_entry.id   f7f07f2619a2874b522f32ac8eaf6219
#
_cell.length_a   1.000
_cell.length_b   1.000
_cell.length_c   1.000
_cell.angle_alpha   90.00
_cell.angle_beta   90.00
_cell.angle_gamma   90.00
#
_symmetry.space_group_name_H-M   'P 1'
#
loop_
_entity.id
_entity.type
_entity.pdbx_description
1 polymer ?
#
loop_
_entity_poly.entity_id
_entity_poly.type
_entity_poly.pdbx_seq_one_letter_code
_entity_poly.pdbx_strand_id
1 'polypeptide(L)'
;KTLNGFIAKIITNKNKGESKQAERKKMILTITMNPSIDISYPLDHLQIDDVNRVSQVSKVAGGKGLNVSKVINLLNHEVLATGITGDDFGQYIEDQLKKLELPYKFWHINQETRSCIAILHDGGKQTEILEAGPTLTEADGDQFLDHFKQLLKTSSLVTISGSLPAGLSADYYPKLIELTHQAGKKVLLDSSGKSVEAGLAAGPDLIKPNETELQQLLGQKSAL
;
A
#
# COMPACT_ATOMS: atom_id res chain seq x y z
N LYS A 1 -9.18 16.21 -0.81
CA LYS A 1 -7.77 16.63 -0.55
C LYS A 1 -6.93 15.39 -0.47
N THR A 2 -6.05 15.17 -1.45
CA THR A 2 -5.34 13.93 -1.70
C THR A 2 -4.24 13.65 -0.66
N LEU A 3 -3.95 12.37 -0.40
CA LEU A 3 -2.83 11.83 0.40
C LEU A 3 -1.51 12.57 0.09
N ASN A 4 -1.32 12.95 -1.18
CA ASN A 4 -0.17 13.70 -1.67
C ASN A 4 0.06 15.04 -0.96
N GLY A 5 -0.99 15.79 -0.61
CA GLY A 5 -0.86 17.08 0.10
C GLY A 5 -0.50 16.91 1.59
N PHE A 6 -0.78 15.75 2.18
CA PHE A 6 -0.48 15.49 3.58
C PHE A 6 0.94 14.94 3.75
N ILE A 7 1.36 13.98 2.92
CA ILE A 7 2.75 13.49 2.90
C ILE A 7 3.71 14.66 2.62
N ALA A 8 3.37 15.54 1.66
CA ALA A 8 4.14 16.75 1.40
C ALA A 8 4.28 17.66 2.64
N LYS A 9 3.22 17.82 3.45
CA LYS A 9 3.28 18.65 4.67
C LYS A 9 4.17 18.08 5.78
N ILE A 10 4.21 16.75 5.94
CA ILE A 10 5.11 16.10 6.91
C ILE A 10 6.57 16.26 6.47
N ILE A 11 6.82 16.20 5.17
CA ILE A 11 8.15 16.26 4.57
C ILE A 11 8.69 17.69 4.53
N THR A 12 7.84 18.71 4.35
CA THR A 12 8.25 20.12 4.18
C THR A 12 8.35 20.92 5.46
N ASN A 13 8.02 20.38 6.64
CA ASN A 13 8.16 21.10 7.90
C ASN A 13 9.65 21.17 8.31
N LYS A 14 10.42 21.96 7.58
CA LYS A 14 11.79 22.33 7.93
C LYS A 14 11.79 23.19 9.17
N ASN A 15 12.21 22.64 10.29
CA ASN A 15 12.66 23.43 11.43
C ASN A 15 13.81 24.34 10.97
N LYS A 16 13.56 25.63 10.92
CA LYS A 16 14.60 26.66 10.81
C LYS A 16 15.40 26.65 12.12
N GLY A 17 16.57 26.03 12.14
CA GLY A 17 17.48 26.21 13.26
C GLY A 17 18.34 25.04 13.70
N GLU A 18 18.66 24.08 12.84
CA GLU A 18 19.66 23.07 13.20
C GLU A 18 20.86 23.09 12.26
N SER A 19 22.06 23.02 12.88
CA SER A 19 23.37 23.07 12.27
C SER A 19 23.53 22.10 11.10
N LYS A 20 24.36 22.47 10.10
CA LYS A 20 24.79 21.65 8.94
C LYS A 20 25.61 20.41 9.38
N GLN A 21 25.01 19.48 10.09
CA GLN A 21 25.42 18.08 10.03
C GLN A 21 24.71 17.47 8.81
N ALA A 22 25.46 16.74 7.98
CA ALA A 22 24.91 16.09 6.79
C ALA A 22 23.60 15.36 7.17
N GLU A 23 22.45 15.93 6.80
CA GLU A 23 21.15 15.31 7.06
C GLU A 23 21.16 13.95 6.34
N ARG A 24 21.29 12.88 7.11
CA ARG A 24 20.98 11.55 6.58
C ARG A 24 19.55 11.65 6.06
N LYS A 25 19.41 11.55 4.75
CA LYS A 25 18.10 11.51 4.11
C LYS A 25 17.25 10.46 4.82
N LYS A 26 16.06 10.85 5.28
CA LYS A 26 15.18 9.99 6.09
C LYS A 26 14.42 9.04 5.18
N MET A 27 14.84 7.80 5.06
CA MET A 27 14.17 6.79 4.23
C MET A 27 12.79 6.46 4.78
N ILE A 28 11.78 6.53 3.93
CA ILE A 28 10.40 6.15 4.22
C ILE A 28 10.19 4.71 3.77
N LEU A 29 9.78 3.84 4.70
CA LEU A 29 9.43 2.46 4.40
C LEU A 29 7.92 2.40 4.12
N THR A 30 7.54 1.93 2.93
CA THR A 30 6.13 1.78 2.53
C THR A 30 5.78 0.30 2.46
N ILE A 31 4.72 -0.11 3.17
CA ILE A 31 4.29 -1.50 3.25
C ILE A 31 3.01 -1.68 2.43
N THR A 32 3.04 -2.64 1.51
CA THR A 32 1.88 -3.13 0.75
C THR A 32 1.78 -4.64 0.95
N MET A 33 0.96 -5.07 1.92
CA MET A 33 0.88 -6.50 2.25
C MET A 33 0.24 -7.34 1.15
N ASN A 34 -0.62 -6.73 0.33
CA ASN A 34 -1.37 -7.40 -0.73
C ASN A 34 -1.29 -6.59 -2.04
N PRO A 35 -0.08 -6.47 -2.64
CA PRO A 35 0.09 -5.77 -3.91
C PRO A 35 -0.68 -6.45 -5.05
N SER A 36 -0.80 -5.78 -6.18
CA SER A 36 -1.51 -6.30 -7.35
C SER A 36 -0.86 -5.86 -8.65
N ILE A 37 -1.14 -6.57 -9.73
CA ILE A 37 -1.05 -5.98 -11.06
C ILE A 37 -2.39 -5.29 -11.33
N ASP A 38 -2.40 -3.97 -11.44
CA ASP A 38 -3.59 -3.22 -11.82
C ASP A 38 -3.71 -3.20 -13.34
N ILE A 39 -4.77 -3.83 -13.85
CA ILE A 39 -5.06 -3.99 -15.28
C ILE A 39 -6.23 -3.08 -15.64
N SER A 40 -6.07 -2.23 -16.64
CA SER A 40 -7.13 -1.34 -17.11
C SER A 40 -7.55 -1.70 -18.52
N TYR A 41 -8.87 -1.91 -18.71
CA TYR A 41 -9.52 -2.19 -19.98
C TYR A 41 -10.43 -1.01 -20.35
N PRO A 42 -10.02 -0.12 -21.25
CA PRO A 42 -10.89 0.93 -21.77
C PRO A 42 -11.86 0.37 -22.80
N LEU A 43 -13.16 0.65 -22.62
CA LEU A 43 -14.26 0.32 -23.52
C LEU A 43 -15.15 1.56 -23.71
N ASP A 44 -15.68 1.73 -24.91
CA ASP A 44 -16.70 2.77 -25.15
C ASP A 44 -17.99 2.41 -24.40
N HIS A 45 -18.36 1.14 -24.43
CA HIS A 45 -19.53 0.58 -23.76
C HIS A 45 -19.23 -0.84 -23.25
N LEU A 46 -19.62 -1.13 -22.00
CA LEU A 46 -19.53 -2.48 -21.43
C LEU A 46 -20.78 -3.28 -21.79
N GLN A 47 -20.61 -4.30 -22.60
CA GLN A 47 -21.68 -5.24 -22.95
C GLN A 47 -21.68 -6.41 -21.96
N ILE A 48 -22.77 -6.55 -21.22
CA ILE A 48 -23.00 -7.66 -20.30
C ILE A 48 -23.51 -8.86 -21.13
N ASP A 49 -23.03 -10.06 -20.77
CA ASP A 49 -23.39 -11.32 -21.40
C ASP A 49 -22.98 -11.41 -22.90
N ASP A 50 -21.95 -10.65 -23.29
CA ASP A 50 -21.39 -10.63 -24.64
C ASP A 50 -19.88 -10.42 -24.61
N VAL A 51 -19.25 -10.56 -25.78
CA VAL A 51 -17.79 -10.42 -25.95
C VAL A 51 -17.41 -8.96 -26.05
N ASN A 52 -16.63 -8.49 -25.08
CA ASN A 52 -16.01 -7.19 -25.11
C ASN A 52 -14.56 -7.30 -25.61
N ARG A 53 -14.21 -6.59 -26.68
CA ARG A 53 -12.86 -6.58 -27.25
C ARG A 53 -12.17 -5.25 -26.94
N VAL A 54 -11.00 -5.34 -26.30
CA VAL A 54 -10.16 -4.18 -25.99
C VAL A 54 -8.95 -4.13 -26.90
N SER A 55 -8.65 -2.95 -27.45
CA SER A 55 -7.48 -2.73 -28.29
C SER A 55 -6.26 -2.25 -27.53
N GLN A 56 -6.47 -1.66 -26.35
CA GLN A 56 -5.42 -1.14 -25.49
C GLN A 56 -5.59 -1.69 -24.09
N VAL A 57 -4.51 -2.16 -23.51
CA VAL A 57 -4.47 -2.69 -22.14
C VAL A 57 -3.32 -2.04 -21.40
N SER A 58 -3.62 -1.42 -20.27
CA SER A 58 -2.59 -0.94 -19.35
C SER A 58 -2.41 -1.96 -18.24
N LYS A 59 -1.16 -2.27 -17.91
CA LYS A 59 -0.80 -3.10 -16.76
C LYS A 59 0.29 -2.40 -15.96
N VAL A 60 0.05 -2.16 -14.70
CA VAL A 60 0.99 -1.46 -13.82
C VAL A 60 1.10 -2.15 -12.46
N ALA A 61 2.25 -2.04 -11.82
CA ALA A 61 2.39 -2.43 -10.42
C ALA A 61 1.41 -1.61 -9.56
N GLY A 62 0.56 -2.26 -8.80
CA GLY A 62 -0.56 -1.68 -8.08
C GLY A 62 -0.58 -2.01 -6.60
N GLY A 63 -1.60 -1.47 -5.93
CA GLY A 63 -1.78 -1.52 -4.49
C GLY A 63 -1.52 -0.16 -3.84
N LYS A 64 -2.32 0.17 -2.81
CA LYS A 64 -2.29 1.50 -2.16
C LYS A 64 -0.88 1.92 -1.73
N GLY A 65 -0.12 1.03 -1.08
CA GLY A 65 1.23 1.34 -0.60
C GLY A 65 2.24 1.55 -1.74
N LEU A 66 2.16 0.78 -2.83
CA LEU A 66 3.01 0.99 -4.00
C LEU A 66 2.70 2.33 -4.69
N ASN A 67 1.45 2.76 -4.70
CA ASN A 67 1.10 4.08 -5.21
C ASN A 67 1.68 5.20 -4.32
N VAL A 68 1.71 5.01 -3.00
CA VAL A 68 2.42 5.91 -2.07
C VAL A 68 3.91 5.92 -2.38
N SER A 69 4.54 4.75 -2.58
CA SER A 69 5.97 4.65 -2.93
C SER A 69 6.32 5.43 -4.19
N LYS A 70 5.51 5.27 -5.25
CA LYS A 70 5.71 5.98 -6.53
C LYS A 70 5.65 7.50 -6.35
N VAL A 71 4.69 7.99 -5.57
CA VAL A 71 4.56 9.43 -5.30
C VAL A 71 5.76 9.96 -4.51
N ILE A 72 6.21 9.24 -3.49
CA ILE A 72 7.39 9.63 -2.70
C ILE A 72 8.63 9.68 -3.58
N ASN A 73 8.81 8.68 -4.45
CA ASN A 73 9.93 8.61 -5.41
C ASN A 73 9.89 9.77 -6.40
N LEU A 74 8.72 10.09 -6.97
CA LEU A 74 8.52 11.23 -7.86
C LEU A 74 8.81 12.58 -7.20
N LEU A 75 8.63 12.67 -5.89
CA LEU A 75 8.97 13.85 -5.08
C LEU A 75 10.45 13.90 -4.69
N ASN A 76 11.29 12.99 -5.21
CA ASN A 76 12.72 12.85 -4.93
C ASN A 76 13.04 12.67 -3.43
N HIS A 77 12.18 11.97 -2.70
CA HIS A 77 12.46 11.51 -1.34
C HIS A 77 12.91 10.06 -1.32
N GLU A 78 13.75 9.72 -0.34
CA GLU A 78 14.19 8.33 -0.17
C GLU A 78 13.03 7.45 0.29
N VAL A 79 12.73 6.42 -0.48
CA VAL A 79 11.67 5.45 -0.22
C VAL A 79 12.19 4.03 -0.44
N LEU A 80 11.71 3.10 0.35
CA LEU A 80 11.87 1.67 0.14
C LEU A 80 10.49 1.03 0.19
N ALA A 81 10.07 0.41 -0.92
CA ALA A 81 8.85 -0.35 -0.98
C ALA A 81 9.06 -1.76 -0.45
N THR A 82 8.12 -2.27 0.35
CA THR A 82 8.11 -3.65 0.82
C THR A 82 6.69 -4.20 0.94
N GLY A 83 6.59 -5.48 1.16
CA GLY A 83 5.34 -6.24 1.27
C GLY A 83 5.61 -7.68 0.89
N ILE A 84 4.57 -8.37 0.46
CA ILE A 84 4.64 -9.78 0.06
C ILE A 84 4.30 -9.88 -1.43
N THR A 85 5.17 -10.54 -2.20
CA THR A 85 4.98 -10.86 -3.61
C THR A 85 5.24 -12.33 -3.85
N GLY A 86 4.78 -12.87 -4.98
CA GLY A 86 5.11 -14.24 -5.36
C GLY A 86 4.82 -14.49 -6.83
N ASP A 87 5.47 -15.51 -7.33
CA ASP A 87 5.40 -16.04 -8.70
C ASP A 87 5.55 -14.97 -9.80
N ASP A 88 4.98 -15.18 -10.98
CA ASP A 88 5.22 -14.36 -12.17
C ASP A 88 4.69 -12.94 -12.03
N PHE A 89 3.55 -12.75 -11.37
CA PHE A 89 2.99 -11.41 -11.16
C PHE A 89 3.78 -10.61 -10.12
N GLY A 90 4.33 -11.29 -9.12
CA GLY A 90 5.28 -10.67 -8.19
C GLY A 90 6.53 -10.17 -8.90
N GLN A 91 7.13 -11.01 -9.76
CA GLN A 91 8.28 -10.62 -10.58
C GLN A 91 7.94 -9.46 -11.52
N TYR A 92 6.74 -9.48 -12.14
CA TYR A 92 6.29 -8.35 -12.97
C TYR A 92 6.23 -7.04 -12.20
N ILE A 93 5.71 -7.05 -10.96
CA ILE A 93 5.68 -5.87 -10.10
C ILE A 93 7.10 -5.33 -9.87
N GLU A 94 8.03 -6.19 -9.50
CA GLU A 94 9.42 -5.81 -9.24
C GLU A 94 10.11 -5.24 -10.49
N ASP A 95 9.89 -5.82 -11.65
CA ASP A 95 10.41 -5.31 -12.92
C ASP A 95 9.84 -3.91 -13.25
N GLN A 96 8.57 -3.65 -12.93
CA GLN A 96 7.99 -2.31 -13.09
C GLN A 96 8.62 -1.30 -12.14
N LEU A 97 8.84 -1.66 -10.87
CA LEU A 97 9.50 -0.79 -9.90
C LEU A 97 10.95 -0.51 -10.29
N LYS A 98 11.67 -1.51 -10.80
CA LYS A 98 13.02 -1.35 -11.34
C LYS A 98 13.08 -0.36 -12.49
N LYS A 99 12.13 -0.41 -13.43
CA LYS A 99 12.02 0.58 -14.53
C LYS A 99 11.77 2.00 -14.03
N LEU A 100 11.11 2.14 -12.88
CA LEU A 100 10.86 3.42 -12.23
C LEU A 100 12.00 3.88 -11.32
N GLU A 101 13.12 3.11 -11.27
CA GLU A 101 14.22 3.34 -10.34
C GLU A 101 13.75 3.49 -8.88
N LEU A 102 12.66 2.79 -8.51
CA LEU A 102 12.08 2.80 -7.18
C LEU A 102 12.66 1.65 -6.36
N PRO A 103 13.40 1.93 -5.28
CA PRO A 103 13.96 0.89 -4.42
C PRO A 103 12.87 0.03 -3.79
N TYR A 104 13.05 -1.29 -3.82
CA TYR A 104 12.13 -2.23 -3.23
C TYR A 104 12.86 -3.39 -2.57
N LYS A 105 12.20 -4.06 -1.61
CA LYS A 105 12.65 -5.29 -0.99
C LYS A 105 11.43 -6.04 -0.47
N PHE A 106 10.90 -6.95 -1.28
CA PHE A 106 9.73 -7.77 -0.93
C PHE A 106 10.15 -9.07 -0.24
N TRP A 107 9.22 -9.64 0.52
CA TRP A 107 9.24 -11.01 0.95
C TRP A 107 8.53 -11.86 -0.10
N HIS A 108 9.16 -12.95 -0.55
CA HIS A 108 8.63 -13.80 -1.60
C HIS A 108 7.97 -15.05 -1.03
N ILE A 109 6.83 -15.41 -1.60
CA ILE A 109 6.08 -16.63 -1.32
C ILE A 109 5.87 -17.44 -2.60
N ASN A 110 5.57 -18.74 -2.46
CA ASN A 110 5.28 -19.63 -3.59
C ASN A 110 3.78 -19.64 -3.91
N GLN A 111 3.17 -18.48 -4.06
CA GLN A 111 1.78 -18.29 -4.47
C GLN A 111 1.72 -17.04 -5.34
N GLU A 112 0.82 -17.04 -6.34
CA GLU A 112 0.70 -15.95 -7.29
C GLU A 112 0.22 -14.66 -6.61
N THR A 113 0.87 -13.56 -6.92
CA THR A 113 0.41 -12.22 -6.61
C THR A 113 -0.86 -11.92 -7.40
N ARG A 114 -1.83 -11.26 -6.79
CA ARG A 114 -3.14 -10.99 -7.39
C ARG A 114 -3.08 -9.99 -8.55
N SER A 115 -4.14 -10.02 -9.37
CA SER A 115 -4.49 -8.93 -10.28
C SER A 115 -5.73 -8.17 -9.80
N CYS A 116 -5.86 -6.93 -10.25
CA CYS A 116 -7.05 -6.11 -10.07
C CYS A 116 -7.42 -5.51 -11.42
N ILE A 117 -8.62 -5.77 -11.89
CA ILE A 117 -9.08 -5.33 -13.20
C ILE A 117 -10.02 -4.14 -13.02
N ALA A 118 -9.75 -3.05 -13.75
CA ALA A 118 -10.64 -1.90 -13.88
C ALA A 118 -11.14 -1.83 -15.32
N ILE A 119 -12.42 -2.01 -15.53
CA ILE A 119 -13.10 -1.80 -16.81
C ILE A 119 -13.60 -0.36 -16.82
N LEU A 120 -13.00 0.47 -17.67
CA LEU A 120 -13.40 1.86 -17.85
C LEU A 120 -14.39 1.92 -19.01
N HIS A 121 -15.61 2.42 -18.78
CA HIS A 121 -16.68 2.35 -19.78
C HIS A 121 -17.68 3.50 -19.67
N ASP A 122 -18.57 3.60 -20.66
CA ASP A 122 -19.73 4.51 -20.66
C ASP A 122 -19.42 5.94 -20.20
N GLY A 123 -18.33 6.51 -20.74
CA GLY A 123 -18.03 7.92 -20.55
C GLY A 123 -17.58 8.31 -19.12
N GLY A 124 -16.89 7.41 -18.43
CA GLY A 124 -16.28 7.69 -17.13
C GLY A 124 -16.79 6.82 -15.98
N LYS A 125 -17.57 5.80 -16.28
CA LYS A 125 -17.88 4.73 -15.32
C LYS A 125 -16.71 3.78 -15.19
N GLN A 126 -16.65 3.11 -14.05
CA GLN A 126 -15.63 2.10 -13.75
C GLN A 126 -16.27 0.91 -13.04
N THR A 127 -16.01 -0.27 -13.58
CA THR A 127 -16.37 -1.55 -12.95
C THR A 127 -15.09 -2.25 -12.56
N GLU A 128 -14.96 -2.67 -11.32
CA GLU A 128 -13.76 -3.31 -10.80
C GLU A 128 -14.00 -4.78 -10.49
N ILE A 129 -13.01 -5.61 -10.83
CA ILE A 129 -12.91 -7.02 -10.45
C ILE A 129 -11.61 -7.16 -9.68
N LEU A 130 -11.72 -7.36 -8.37
CA LEU A 130 -10.59 -7.38 -7.45
C LEU A 130 -10.38 -8.80 -6.94
N GLU A 131 -9.26 -9.41 -7.28
CA GLU A 131 -8.87 -10.71 -6.71
C GLU A 131 -8.51 -10.55 -5.23
N ALA A 132 -8.81 -11.57 -4.43
CA ALA A 132 -8.49 -11.61 -3.01
C ALA A 132 -6.97 -11.60 -2.76
N GLY A 133 -6.21 -12.22 -3.66
CA GLY A 133 -4.78 -12.45 -3.50
C GLY A 133 -4.46 -13.78 -2.81
N PRO A 134 -3.19 -14.04 -2.53
CA PRO A 134 -2.75 -15.28 -1.90
C PRO A 134 -3.33 -15.46 -0.49
N THR A 135 -3.45 -16.71 -0.06
CA THR A 135 -3.78 -17.03 1.32
C THR A 135 -2.50 -17.40 2.06
N LEU A 136 -2.11 -16.56 3.01
CA LEU A 136 -0.88 -16.71 3.77
C LEU A 136 -1.07 -17.62 4.97
N THR A 137 -0.02 -18.36 5.32
CA THR A 137 0.08 -19.08 6.59
C THR A 137 0.57 -18.16 7.71
N GLU A 138 0.43 -18.56 8.96
CA GLU A 138 1.06 -17.85 10.08
C GLU A 138 2.58 -17.79 9.93
N ALA A 139 3.20 -18.86 9.39
CA ALA A 139 4.63 -18.90 9.15
C ALA A 139 5.08 -17.86 8.11
N ASP A 140 4.31 -17.64 7.04
CA ASP A 140 4.58 -16.57 6.06
C ASP A 140 4.51 -15.19 6.73
N GLY A 141 3.53 -15.01 7.60
CA GLY A 141 3.39 -13.80 8.40
C GLY A 141 4.59 -13.56 9.32
N ASP A 142 5.02 -14.56 10.08
CA ASP A 142 6.15 -14.47 10.99
C ASP A 142 7.46 -14.17 10.25
N GLN A 143 7.68 -14.82 9.11
CA GLN A 143 8.84 -14.56 8.26
C GLN A 143 8.83 -13.12 7.71
N PHE A 144 7.68 -12.60 7.34
CA PHE A 144 7.57 -11.18 6.95
C PHE A 144 7.83 -10.24 8.14
N LEU A 145 7.39 -10.55 9.36
CA LEU A 145 7.71 -9.74 10.54
C LEU A 145 9.23 -9.67 10.78
N ASP A 146 9.95 -10.78 10.60
CA ASP A 146 11.40 -10.78 10.75
C ASP A 146 12.10 -9.99 9.62
N HIS A 147 11.62 -10.11 8.39
CA HIS A 147 12.05 -9.28 7.28
C HIS A 147 11.81 -7.78 7.58
N PHE A 148 10.62 -7.42 8.04
CA PHE A 148 10.25 -6.06 8.40
C PHE A 148 11.16 -5.47 9.50
N LYS A 149 11.47 -6.23 10.56
CA LYS A 149 12.42 -5.81 11.63
C LYS A 149 13.80 -5.42 11.07
N GLN A 150 14.27 -6.09 10.01
CA GLN A 150 15.54 -5.72 9.38
C GLN A 150 15.41 -4.38 8.63
N LEU A 151 14.31 -4.16 7.93
CA LEU A 151 14.06 -2.92 7.19
C LEU A 151 13.86 -1.72 8.11
N LEU A 152 13.26 -1.93 9.28
CA LEU A 152 13.10 -0.89 10.30
C LEU A 152 14.43 -0.26 10.72
N LYS A 153 15.55 -0.98 10.71
CA LYS A 153 16.84 -0.46 11.15
C LYS A 153 17.29 0.77 10.36
N THR A 154 16.94 0.85 9.10
CA THR A 154 17.36 1.92 8.18
C THR A 154 16.24 2.93 7.86
N SER A 155 15.00 2.65 8.23
CA SER A 155 13.85 3.54 7.99
C SER A 155 13.74 4.61 9.07
N SER A 156 13.06 5.70 8.74
CA SER A 156 12.75 6.80 9.67
C SER A 156 11.25 6.99 9.91
N LEU A 157 10.44 6.53 8.96
CA LEU A 157 9.00 6.60 8.96
C LEU A 157 8.47 5.35 8.26
N VAL A 158 7.35 4.81 8.74
CA VAL A 158 6.65 3.67 8.12
C VAL A 158 5.28 4.12 7.63
N THR A 159 4.87 3.65 6.45
CA THR A 159 3.47 3.75 6.00
C THR A 159 2.95 2.35 5.71
N ILE A 160 1.81 2.00 6.27
CA ILE A 160 1.11 0.74 6.03
C ILE A 160 -0.15 1.08 5.25
N SER A 161 -0.28 0.56 4.02
CA SER A 161 -1.41 0.94 3.16
C SER A 161 -1.98 -0.24 2.39
N GLY A 162 -3.30 -0.33 2.36
CA GLY A 162 -4.07 -1.35 1.64
C GLY A 162 -4.61 -2.45 2.54
N SER A 163 -5.14 -3.50 1.92
CA SER A 163 -5.73 -4.65 2.60
C SER A 163 -4.67 -5.66 3.05
N LEU A 164 -5.01 -6.46 4.06
CA LEU A 164 -4.29 -7.69 4.37
C LEU A 164 -4.67 -8.79 3.38
N PRO A 165 -3.74 -9.67 2.98
CA PRO A 165 -4.07 -10.91 2.31
C PRO A 165 -4.85 -11.85 3.24
N ALA A 166 -5.58 -12.80 2.66
CA ALA A 166 -6.26 -13.85 3.41
C ALA A 166 -5.25 -14.67 4.25
N GLY A 167 -5.72 -15.28 5.34
CA GLY A 167 -4.91 -16.12 6.24
C GLY A 167 -4.19 -15.36 7.35
N LEU A 168 -3.93 -14.06 7.19
CA LEU A 168 -3.44 -13.23 8.29
C LEU A 168 -4.61 -12.67 9.11
N SER A 169 -4.47 -12.71 10.43
CA SER A 169 -5.48 -12.19 11.36
C SER A 169 -5.53 -10.64 11.33
N ALA A 170 -6.66 -10.07 11.76
CA ALA A 170 -6.86 -8.61 11.76
C ALA A 170 -5.85 -7.86 12.65
N ASP A 171 -5.25 -8.54 13.65
CA ASP A 171 -4.22 -8.01 14.54
C ASP A 171 -2.82 -7.94 13.90
N TYR A 172 -2.68 -8.30 12.63
CA TYR A 172 -1.39 -8.26 11.95
C TYR A 172 -0.86 -6.83 11.78
N TYR A 173 -1.72 -5.86 11.43
CA TYR A 173 -1.33 -4.45 11.41
C TYR A 173 -0.97 -3.89 12.78
N PRO A 174 -1.72 -4.17 13.86
CA PRO A 174 -1.25 -3.92 15.23
C PRO A 174 0.19 -4.36 15.49
N LYS A 175 0.57 -5.60 15.12
CA LYS A 175 1.94 -6.11 15.31
C LYS A 175 2.99 -5.25 14.57
N LEU A 176 2.71 -4.82 13.31
CA LEU A 176 3.61 -3.95 12.56
C LEU A 176 3.72 -2.55 13.20
N ILE A 177 2.61 -2.00 13.70
CA ILE A 177 2.58 -0.71 14.39
C ILE A 177 3.40 -0.76 15.67
N GLU A 178 3.19 -1.77 16.51
CA GLU A 178 3.93 -1.98 17.75
C GLU A 178 5.43 -2.13 17.52
N LEU A 179 5.84 -2.95 16.55
CA LEU A 179 7.25 -3.09 16.16
C LEU A 179 7.86 -1.77 15.70
N THR A 180 7.08 -0.95 14.98
CA THR A 180 7.52 0.37 14.53
C THR A 180 7.76 1.30 15.70
N HIS A 181 6.83 1.34 16.67
CA HIS A 181 6.96 2.13 17.89
C HIS A 181 8.11 1.65 18.79
N GLN A 182 8.29 0.34 18.93
CA GLN A 182 9.43 -0.24 19.67
C GLN A 182 10.76 0.16 19.06
N ALA A 183 10.82 0.36 17.73
CA ALA A 183 11.99 0.90 17.05
C ALA A 183 12.12 2.44 17.17
N GLY A 184 11.25 3.12 17.91
CA GLY A 184 11.24 4.57 18.10
C GLY A 184 10.83 5.35 16.85
N LYS A 185 10.02 4.76 15.96
CA LYS A 185 9.64 5.35 14.68
C LYS A 185 8.15 5.63 14.62
N LYS A 186 7.76 6.52 13.71
CA LYS A 186 6.37 6.87 13.45
C LYS A 186 5.76 5.99 12.37
N VAL A 187 4.44 5.75 12.46
CA VAL A 187 3.69 4.93 11.51
C VAL A 187 2.40 5.61 11.08
N LEU A 188 2.14 5.54 9.77
CA LEU A 188 0.87 5.93 9.16
C LEU A 188 0.12 4.67 8.75
N LEU A 189 -1.20 4.64 9.01
CA LEU A 189 -2.08 3.55 8.57
C LEU A 189 -3.16 4.08 7.62
N ASP A 190 -3.22 3.49 6.41
CA ASP A 190 -4.28 3.70 5.40
C ASP A 190 -4.87 2.35 5.00
N SER A 191 -5.80 1.86 5.79
CA SER A 191 -6.49 0.58 5.56
C SER A 191 -7.99 0.74 5.75
N SER A 192 -8.74 -0.34 5.58
CA SER A 192 -10.20 -0.35 5.69
C SER A 192 -10.69 -1.60 6.43
N GLY A 193 -11.97 -1.56 6.86
CA GLY A 193 -12.64 -2.67 7.53
C GLY A 193 -11.99 -3.06 8.85
N LYS A 194 -12.04 -4.34 9.18
CA LYS A 194 -11.54 -4.88 10.46
C LYS A 194 -10.05 -4.60 10.71
N SER A 195 -9.24 -4.48 9.64
CA SER A 195 -7.80 -4.22 9.78
C SER A 195 -7.51 -2.80 10.25
N VAL A 196 -8.31 -1.79 9.84
CA VAL A 196 -8.14 -0.43 10.36
C VAL A 196 -8.68 -0.31 11.79
N GLU A 197 -9.79 -0.98 12.10
CA GLU A 197 -10.36 -0.99 13.46
C GLU A 197 -9.35 -1.57 14.46
N ALA A 198 -8.78 -2.75 14.15
CA ALA A 198 -7.73 -3.35 14.97
C ALA A 198 -6.48 -2.46 15.04
N GLY A 199 -6.03 -1.92 13.91
CA GLY A 199 -4.86 -1.06 13.82
C GLY A 199 -4.97 0.21 14.65
N LEU A 200 -6.17 0.79 14.76
CA LEU A 200 -6.41 1.98 15.62
C LEU A 200 -6.11 1.72 17.09
N ALA A 201 -6.41 0.52 17.59
CA ALA A 201 -6.14 0.14 18.98
C ALA A 201 -4.63 0.13 19.29
N ALA A 202 -3.77 -0.10 18.30
CA ALA A 202 -2.31 -0.02 18.44
C ALA A 202 -1.76 1.42 18.35
N GLY A 203 -2.60 2.42 18.13
CA GLY A 203 -2.29 3.85 18.22
C GLY A 203 -1.33 4.35 17.13
N PRO A 204 -1.61 4.16 15.82
CA PRO A 204 -0.76 4.72 14.78
C PRO A 204 -0.68 6.25 14.90
N ASP A 205 0.46 6.86 14.55
CA ASP A 205 0.65 8.31 14.64
C ASP A 205 -0.28 9.09 13.70
N LEU A 206 -0.74 8.46 12.63
CA LEU A 206 -1.68 9.02 11.68
C LEU A 206 -2.52 7.93 11.02
N ILE A 207 -3.78 8.26 10.75
CA ILE A 207 -4.68 7.49 9.89
C ILE A 207 -5.19 8.37 8.75
N LYS A 208 -5.60 7.74 7.64
CA LYS A 208 -6.19 8.44 6.49
C LYS A 208 -7.51 7.76 6.07
N PRO A 209 -8.57 7.90 6.83
CA PRO A 209 -9.88 7.40 6.41
C PRO A 209 -10.47 8.27 5.28
N ASN A 210 -11.23 7.66 4.39
CA ASN A 210 -12.19 8.39 3.56
C ASN A 210 -13.48 8.68 4.37
N GLU A 211 -14.45 9.38 3.76
CA GLU A 211 -15.66 9.77 4.47
C GLU A 211 -16.48 8.56 4.95
N THR A 212 -16.64 7.54 4.10
CA THR A 212 -17.36 6.31 4.43
C THR A 212 -16.65 5.52 5.54
N GLU A 213 -15.34 5.37 5.45
CA GLU A 213 -14.52 4.72 6.48
C GLU A 213 -14.61 5.47 7.82
N LEU A 214 -14.59 6.81 7.78
CA LEU A 214 -14.73 7.62 9.00
C LEU A 214 -16.10 7.45 9.64
N GLN A 215 -17.18 7.44 8.84
CA GLN A 215 -18.54 7.21 9.33
C GLN A 215 -18.67 5.83 9.99
N GLN A 216 -18.08 4.78 9.39
CA GLN A 216 -18.04 3.43 9.96
C GLN A 216 -17.30 3.40 11.29
N LEU A 217 -16.12 4.04 11.37
CA LEU A 217 -15.32 4.11 12.59
C LEU A 217 -16.03 4.85 13.73
N LEU A 218 -16.86 5.86 13.40
CA LEU A 218 -17.65 6.63 14.37
C LEU A 218 -18.98 5.95 14.75
N GLY A 219 -19.28 4.78 14.18
CA GLY A 219 -20.55 4.08 14.41
C GLY A 219 -21.76 4.80 13.82
N GLN A 220 -21.55 5.77 12.91
CA GLN A 220 -22.63 6.50 12.25
C GLN A 220 -23.09 5.70 11.02
N LYS A 221 -24.39 5.44 10.93
CA LYS A 221 -24.94 4.86 9.70
C LYS A 221 -24.82 5.90 8.59
N SER A 222 -24.26 5.48 7.43
CA SER A 222 -24.28 6.28 6.22
C SER A 222 -25.73 6.69 5.91
N ALA A 223 -26.01 7.97 5.90
CA ALA A 223 -27.26 8.50 5.34
C ALA A 223 -27.08 8.50 3.81
N LEU A 224 -27.47 7.39 3.16
CA LEU A 224 -27.74 7.31 1.73
C LEU A 224 -29.21 7.53 1.49
#